data_d8c544703164b5811272940b8c3b2d3a
#
_entry.id   d8c544703164b5811272940b8c3b2d3a
#
_cell.length_a   1.000
_cell.length_b   1.000
_cell.length_c   1.000
_cell.angle_alpha   90.00
_cell.angle_beta   90.00
_cell.angle_gamma   90.00
#
_symmetry.space_group_name_H-M   'P 1'
#
loop_
_entity.id
_entity.type
_entity.pdbx_description
1 polymer ?
#
loop_
_entity_poly.entity_id
_entity_poly.type
_entity_poly.pdbx_seq_one_letter_code
_entity_poly.pdbx_strand_id
1 'polypeptide(L)'
;MSFYLLVLLFYSVFLMLIGWWASRSVRSAEDFFVAGRRLSPALLFATLLAANLGAGSTVGATGIGYTYGLSAWWWVGSAGIGSLILGFTVGPKMWRVAKDHGFYTVGDFLEYRYSRAVRGLIALLLWFGTLAILAGQLIPLAWILNLVTG
;
A
#
# COMPACT_ATOMS: atom_id res chain seq x y z
N MET A 1 26.11 12.19 -16.30
CA MET A 1 24.85 11.66 -15.70
C MET A 1 24.82 10.17 -15.98
N SER A 2 24.75 9.31 -14.96
CA SER A 2 24.78 7.87 -15.18
C SER A 2 23.51 7.43 -15.95
N PHE A 3 23.64 6.42 -16.80
CA PHE A 3 22.51 5.84 -17.55
C PHE A 3 21.32 5.52 -16.63
N TYR A 4 21.59 5.03 -15.43
CA TYR A 4 20.58 4.71 -14.43
C TYR A 4 19.78 5.92 -13.94
N LEU A 5 20.41 7.09 -13.78
CA LEU A 5 19.72 8.33 -13.42
C LEU A 5 18.76 8.79 -14.53
N LEU A 6 19.15 8.65 -15.78
CA LEU A 6 18.25 8.95 -16.91
C LEU A 6 17.02 8.04 -16.92
N VAL A 7 17.22 6.75 -16.69
CA VAL A 7 16.12 5.78 -16.61
C VAL A 7 15.17 6.11 -15.45
N LEU A 8 15.72 6.44 -14.27
CA LEU A 8 14.93 6.82 -13.10
C LEU A 8 14.12 8.10 -13.34
N LEU A 9 14.74 9.11 -13.94
CA LEU A 9 14.06 10.37 -14.28
C LEU A 9 12.94 10.13 -15.31
N PHE A 10 13.23 9.39 -16.38
CA PHE A 10 12.23 9.05 -17.37
C PHE A 10 11.04 8.30 -16.75
N TYR A 11 11.31 7.28 -15.94
CA TYR A 11 10.29 6.51 -15.24
C TYR A 11 9.45 7.39 -14.29
N SER A 12 10.09 8.27 -13.53
CA SER A 12 9.39 9.19 -12.61
C SER A 12 8.46 10.15 -13.36
N VAL A 13 8.95 10.75 -14.46
CA VAL A 13 8.13 11.64 -15.31
C VAL A 13 6.97 10.87 -15.94
N PHE A 14 7.22 9.66 -16.43
CA PHE A 14 6.19 8.81 -17.00
C PHE A 14 5.08 8.49 -15.99
N LEU A 15 5.43 8.14 -14.75
CA LEU A 15 4.45 7.91 -13.68
C LEU A 15 3.66 9.18 -13.31
N MET A 16 4.34 10.34 -13.27
CA MET A 16 3.65 11.61 -13.02
C MET A 16 2.63 11.94 -14.11
N LEU A 17 2.96 11.69 -15.38
CA LEU A 17 2.05 11.89 -16.51
C LEU A 17 0.84 10.95 -16.43
N ILE A 18 1.05 9.67 -16.10
CA ILE A 18 -0.04 8.73 -15.88
C ILE A 18 -0.94 9.18 -14.72
N GLY A 19 -0.33 9.57 -13.59
CA GLY A 19 -1.07 10.07 -12.44
C GLY A 19 -1.89 11.32 -12.75
N TRP A 20 -1.31 12.27 -13.47
CA TRP A 20 -2.02 13.47 -13.93
C TRP A 20 -3.17 13.14 -14.89
N TRP A 21 -2.95 12.22 -15.82
CA TRP A 21 -4.00 11.78 -16.73
C TRP A 21 -5.14 11.07 -15.98
N ALA A 22 -4.82 10.15 -15.08
CA ALA A 22 -5.79 9.43 -14.26
C ALA A 22 -6.57 10.36 -13.32
N SER A 23 -5.93 11.39 -12.76
CA SER A 23 -6.57 12.33 -11.84
C SER A 23 -7.75 13.10 -12.48
N ARG A 24 -7.74 13.25 -13.80
CA ARG A 24 -8.85 13.89 -14.53
C ARG A 24 -10.16 13.11 -14.49
N SER A 25 -10.10 11.83 -14.18
CA SER A 25 -11.27 10.97 -14.06
C SER A 25 -11.88 10.99 -12.65
N VAL A 26 -11.16 11.52 -11.66
CA VAL A 26 -11.61 11.63 -10.26
C VAL A 26 -12.48 12.87 -10.12
N ARG A 27 -13.79 12.69 -9.89
CA ARG A 27 -14.75 13.79 -9.76
C ARG A 27 -15.48 13.82 -8.41
N SER A 28 -15.39 12.74 -7.63
CA SER A 28 -16.09 12.59 -6.35
C SER A 28 -15.19 11.98 -5.29
N ALA A 29 -15.61 12.08 -4.02
CA ALA A 29 -14.95 11.38 -2.93
C ALA A 29 -15.00 9.85 -3.12
N GLU A 30 -16.09 9.34 -3.68
CA GLU A 30 -16.22 7.91 -4.01
C GLU A 30 -15.21 7.47 -5.07
N ASP A 31 -14.99 8.29 -6.12
CA ASP A 31 -13.97 7.99 -7.12
C ASP A 31 -12.57 7.99 -6.50
N PHE A 32 -12.30 8.92 -5.58
CA PHE A 32 -11.00 9.04 -4.93
C PHE A 32 -10.71 7.88 -3.96
N PHE A 33 -11.65 7.54 -3.06
CA PHE A 33 -11.39 6.55 -2.02
C PHE A 33 -11.57 5.10 -2.48
N VAL A 34 -12.55 4.84 -3.34
CA VAL A 34 -12.93 3.48 -3.74
C VAL A 34 -13.02 3.28 -5.26
N ALA A 35 -12.49 4.22 -6.04
CA ALA A 35 -12.50 4.20 -7.51
C ALA A 35 -13.90 3.94 -8.09
N GLY A 36 -14.93 4.57 -7.49
CA GLY A 36 -16.33 4.37 -7.86
C GLY A 36 -16.81 2.91 -7.74
N ARG A 37 -16.08 2.06 -7.01
CA ARG A 37 -16.34 0.61 -6.86
C ARG A 37 -16.35 -0.14 -8.21
N ARG A 38 -15.62 0.35 -9.21
CA ARG A 38 -15.62 -0.17 -10.60
C ARG A 38 -14.32 -0.87 -10.99
N LEU A 39 -13.40 -1.07 -10.05
CA LEU A 39 -12.14 -1.76 -10.34
C LEU A 39 -12.41 -3.21 -10.74
N SER A 40 -11.78 -3.64 -11.84
CA SER A 40 -11.78 -5.05 -12.20
C SER A 40 -10.94 -5.86 -11.21
N PRO A 41 -11.22 -7.16 -11.02
CA PRO A 41 -10.42 -8.01 -10.13
C PRO A 41 -8.92 -8.00 -10.44
N ALA A 42 -8.55 -7.96 -11.72
CA ALA A 42 -7.16 -7.90 -12.15
C ALA A 42 -6.49 -6.57 -11.74
N LEU A 43 -7.18 -5.44 -11.92
CA LEU A 43 -6.66 -4.14 -11.54
C LEU A 43 -6.58 -3.99 -10.02
N LEU A 44 -7.58 -4.51 -9.29
CA LEU A 44 -7.55 -4.55 -7.82
C LEU A 44 -6.38 -5.40 -7.32
N PHE A 45 -6.16 -6.58 -7.91
CA PHE A 45 -5.00 -7.41 -7.59
C PHE A 45 -3.68 -6.68 -7.84
N ALA A 46 -3.53 -6.04 -9.01
CA ALA A 46 -2.32 -5.30 -9.35
C ALA A 46 -2.05 -4.13 -8.38
N THR A 47 -3.08 -3.39 -7.98
CA THR A 47 -2.94 -2.28 -7.01
C THR A 47 -2.58 -2.77 -5.62
N LEU A 48 -3.20 -3.85 -5.14
CA LEU A 48 -2.88 -4.47 -3.86
C LEU A 48 -1.45 -5.05 -3.86
N LEU A 49 -1.05 -5.70 -4.93
CA LEU A 49 0.31 -6.21 -5.09
C LEU A 49 1.33 -5.06 -5.06
N ALA A 50 1.09 -4.00 -5.83
CA ALA A 50 1.96 -2.83 -5.85
C ALA A 50 2.07 -2.14 -4.48
N ALA A 51 0.97 -2.07 -3.71
CA ALA A 51 0.97 -1.51 -2.37
C ALA A 51 1.78 -2.35 -1.36
N ASN A 52 1.87 -3.66 -1.57
CA ASN A 52 2.61 -4.58 -0.71
C ASN A 52 4.10 -4.73 -1.09
N LEU A 53 4.45 -4.45 -2.36
CA LEU A 53 5.83 -4.48 -2.84
C LEU A 53 6.54 -3.16 -2.48
N GLY A 54 7.25 -3.17 -1.39
CA GLY A 54 8.03 -2.03 -0.90
C GLY A 54 9.49 -2.42 -0.62
N ALA A 55 10.27 -1.46 -0.15
CA ALA A 55 11.68 -1.68 0.19
C ALA A 55 11.87 -2.78 1.26
N GLY A 56 10.94 -2.88 2.22
CA GLY A 56 10.98 -3.92 3.25
C GLY A 56 10.81 -5.34 2.69
N SER A 57 9.83 -5.54 1.79
CA SER A 57 9.56 -6.85 1.19
C SER A 57 10.56 -7.25 0.10
N THR A 58 11.25 -6.30 -0.51
CA THR A 58 12.25 -6.57 -1.56
C THR A 58 13.65 -6.58 -0.97
N VAL A 59 14.22 -5.41 -0.64
CA VAL A 59 15.59 -5.28 -0.15
C VAL A 59 15.74 -5.87 1.25
N GLY A 60 14.80 -5.57 2.16
CA GLY A 60 14.83 -6.06 3.53
C GLY A 60 14.72 -7.59 3.62
N ALA A 61 13.72 -8.18 2.98
CA ALA A 61 13.53 -9.63 2.99
C ALA A 61 14.69 -10.36 2.31
N THR A 62 15.24 -9.81 1.23
CA THR A 62 16.41 -10.37 0.55
C THR A 62 17.65 -10.32 1.44
N GLY A 63 17.88 -9.22 2.16
CA GLY A 63 18.98 -9.08 3.11
C GLY A 63 18.88 -10.08 4.27
N ILE A 64 17.68 -10.25 4.84
CA ILE A 64 17.43 -11.26 5.88
C ILE A 64 17.63 -12.68 5.31
N GLY A 65 17.16 -12.93 4.09
CA GLY A 65 17.34 -14.21 3.41
C GLY A 65 18.81 -14.56 3.19
N TYR A 66 19.62 -13.57 2.84
CA TYR A 66 21.06 -13.74 2.69
C TYR A 66 21.74 -14.11 4.02
N THR A 67 21.33 -13.49 5.12
CA THR A 67 21.97 -13.66 6.43
C THR A 67 21.45 -14.90 7.18
N TYR A 68 20.14 -15.14 7.14
CA TYR A 68 19.45 -16.14 7.95
C TYR A 68 18.78 -17.27 7.14
N GLY A 69 18.96 -17.27 5.82
CA GLY A 69 18.42 -18.29 4.93
C GLY A 69 16.89 -18.30 4.89
N LEU A 70 16.31 -19.49 4.84
CA LEU A 70 14.86 -19.70 4.67
C LEU A 70 13.99 -19.11 5.78
N SER A 71 14.55 -18.72 6.91
CA SER A 71 13.79 -18.05 7.98
C SER A 71 13.16 -16.71 7.55
N ALA A 72 13.74 -16.04 6.56
CA ALA A 72 13.17 -14.84 5.96
C ALA A 72 11.80 -15.09 5.32
N TRP A 73 11.51 -16.33 4.90
CA TRP A 73 10.23 -16.70 4.33
C TRP A 73 9.06 -16.43 5.29
N TRP A 74 9.28 -16.63 6.59
CA TRP A 74 8.26 -16.38 7.61
C TRP A 74 7.77 -14.92 7.61
N TRP A 75 8.63 -13.96 7.30
CA TRP A 75 8.19 -12.56 7.21
C TRP A 75 7.22 -12.34 6.05
N VAL A 76 7.62 -12.68 4.82
CA VAL A 76 6.78 -12.44 3.63
C VAL A 76 5.66 -13.47 3.51
N GLY A 77 5.95 -14.73 3.81
CA GLY A 77 4.99 -15.83 3.70
C GLY A 77 3.84 -15.72 4.71
N SER A 78 4.15 -15.36 5.96
CA SER A 78 3.10 -15.15 6.98
C SER A 78 2.16 -14.00 6.63
N ALA A 79 2.69 -12.91 6.05
CA ALA A 79 1.89 -11.80 5.57
C ALA A 79 0.96 -12.24 4.42
N GLY A 80 1.45 -13.07 3.49
CA GLY A 80 0.66 -13.65 2.41
C GLY A 80 -0.46 -14.55 2.94
N ILE A 81 -0.15 -15.46 3.84
CA ILE A 81 -1.15 -16.35 4.47
C ILE A 81 -2.19 -15.53 5.24
N GLY A 82 -1.75 -14.55 6.04
CA GLY A 82 -2.65 -13.65 6.77
C GLY A 82 -3.58 -12.89 5.83
N SER A 83 -3.08 -12.39 4.70
CA SER A 83 -3.88 -11.70 3.69
C SER A 83 -4.92 -12.63 3.04
N LEU A 84 -4.58 -13.88 2.77
CA LEU A 84 -5.52 -14.89 2.25
C LEU A 84 -6.65 -15.15 3.26
N ILE A 85 -6.30 -15.41 4.52
CA ILE A 85 -7.29 -15.64 5.58
C ILE A 85 -8.22 -14.44 5.70
N LEU A 86 -7.66 -13.23 5.77
CA LEU A 86 -8.41 -11.99 5.88
C LEU A 86 -9.33 -11.78 4.66
N GLY A 87 -8.81 -12.02 3.46
CA GLY A 87 -9.56 -11.88 2.22
C GLY A 87 -10.75 -12.82 2.12
N PHE A 88 -10.62 -14.07 2.54
CA PHE A 88 -11.70 -15.05 2.46
C PHE A 88 -12.68 -15.02 3.65
N THR A 89 -12.25 -14.55 4.81
CA THR A 89 -13.08 -14.58 6.03
C THR A 89 -13.69 -13.24 6.39
N VAL A 90 -12.85 -12.24 6.60
CA VAL A 90 -13.25 -10.90 7.07
C VAL A 90 -13.68 -10.01 5.91
N GLY A 91 -12.93 -10.06 4.80
CA GLY A 91 -13.14 -9.20 3.64
C GLY A 91 -14.57 -9.19 3.11
N PRO A 92 -15.19 -10.36 2.82
CA PRO A 92 -16.57 -10.41 2.31
C PRO A 92 -17.61 -9.84 3.28
N LYS A 93 -17.41 -10.03 4.59
CA LYS A 93 -18.29 -9.48 5.62
C LYS A 93 -18.17 -7.95 5.70
N MET A 94 -16.93 -7.45 5.75
CA MET A 94 -16.66 -6.02 5.77
C MET A 94 -17.17 -5.32 4.51
N TRP A 95 -16.98 -5.94 3.35
CA TRP A 95 -17.47 -5.39 2.09
C TRP A 95 -18.98 -5.23 2.05
N ARG A 96 -19.75 -6.23 2.55
CA ARG A 96 -21.21 -6.15 2.63
C ARG A 96 -21.63 -4.98 3.51
N VAL A 97 -21.11 -4.91 4.74
CA VAL A 97 -21.44 -3.84 5.68
C VAL A 97 -21.06 -2.46 5.10
N ALA A 98 -19.89 -2.33 4.49
CA ALA A 98 -19.45 -1.09 3.87
C ALA A 98 -20.35 -0.67 2.69
N LYS A 99 -20.83 -1.64 1.90
CA LYS A 99 -21.76 -1.39 0.80
C LYS A 99 -23.12 -0.92 1.29
N ASP A 100 -23.68 -1.60 2.31
CA ASP A 100 -25.01 -1.34 2.83
C ASP A 100 -25.10 0.03 3.54
N HIS A 101 -24.01 0.48 4.18
CA HIS A 101 -23.96 1.74 4.93
C HIS A 101 -23.22 2.87 4.18
N GLY A 102 -22.71 2.63 2.98
CA GLY A 102 -21.97 3.63 2.21
C GLY A 102 -20.61 4.01 2.78
N PHE A 103 -19.95 3.12 3.54
CA PHE A 103 -18.64 3.40 4.14
C PHE A 103 -17.53 3.41 3.10
N TYR A 104 -16.59 4.35 3.23
CA TYR A 104 -15.41 4.48 2.36
C TYR A 104 -14.13 3.99 3.03
N THR A 105 -14.07 4.05 4.36
CA THR A 105 -12.87 3.73 5.13
C THR A 105 -13.16 2.74 6.26
N VAL A 106 -12.12 2.07 6.74
CA VAL A 106 -12.21 1.25 7.96
C VAL A 106 -12.59 2.10 9.17
N GLY A 107 -12.20 3.38 9.16
CA GLY A 107 -12.57 4.34 10.21
C GLY A 107 -14.09 4.54 10.32
N ASP A 108 -14.81 4.56 9.20
CA ASP A 108 -16.28 4.70 9.19
C ASP A 108 -16.94 3.49 9.84
N PHE A 109 -16.43 2.28 9.55
CA PHE A 109 -16.90 1.05 10.19
C PHE A 109 -16.63 1.05 11.69
N LEU A 110 -15.45 1.51 12.12
CA LEU A 110 -15.10 1.57 13.53
C LEU A 110 -15.95 2.60 14.30
N GLU A 111 -16.27 3.75 13.68
CA GLU A 111 -17.20 4.71 14.25
C GLU A 111 -18.58 4.13 14.42
N TYR A 112 -19.10 3.43 13.40
CA TYR A 112 -20.40 2.76 13.44
C TYR A 112 -20.48 1.66 14.51
N ARG A 113 -19.43 0.85 14.62
CA ARG A 113 -19.43 -0.33 15.51
C ARG A 113 -19.14 0.03 16.97
N TYR A 114 -18.31 1.05 17.20
CA TYR A 114 -17.83 1.43 18.53
C TYR A 114 -18.19 2.88 18.86
N SER A 115 -17.34 3.82 18.42
CA SER A 115 -17.56 5.25 18.67
C SER A 115 -16.64 6.12 17.85
N ARG A 116 -16.96 7.43 17.80
CA ARG A 116 -16.11 8.45 17.17
C ARG A 116 -14.73 8.55 17.83
N ALA A 117 -14.63 8.33 19.13
CA ALA A 117 -13.35 8.33 19.84
C ALA A 117 -12.43 7.22 19.37
N VAL A 118 -12.98 6.00 19.15
CA VAL A 118 -12.22 4.86 18.60
C VAL A 118 -11.73 5.17 17.19
N ARG A 119 -12.58 5.75 16.33
CA ARG A 119 -12.16 6.20 14.99
C ARG A 119 -10.98 7.17 15.08
N GLY A 120 -11.06 8.18 15.95
CA GLY A 120 -9.99 9.17 16.15
C GLY A 120 -8.68 8.55 16.63
N LEU A 121 -8.76 7.66 17.62
CA LEU A 121 -7.59 6.95 18.15
C LEU A 121 -6.91 6.09 17.07
N ILE A 122 -7.68 5.32 16.33
CA ILE A 122 -7.14 4.48 15.26
C ILE A 122 -6.56 5.33 14.12
N ALA A 123 -7.20 6.44 13.75
CA ALA A 123 -6.66 7.35 12.76
C ALA A 123 -5.29 7.93 13.19
N LEU A 124 -5.16 8.30 14.46
CA LEU A 124 -3.89 8.78 15.02
C LEU A 124 -2.80 7.69 14.97
N LEU A 125 -3.12 6.48 15.41
CA LEU A 125 -2.18 5.35 15.38
C LEU A 125 -1.76 5.00 13.96
N LEU A 126 -2.68 4.98 13.00
CA LEU A 126 -2.39 4.75 11.59
C LEU A 126 -1.51 5.85 11.00
N TRP A 127 -1.71 7.10 11.41
CA TRP A 127 -0.89 8.22 10.96
C TRP A 127 0.58 8.03 11.39
N PHE A 128 0.82 7.72 12.67
CA PHE A 128 2.18 7.39 13.14
C PHE A 128 2.77 6.17 12.45
N GLY A 129 1.98 5.10 12.28
CA GLY A 129 2.40 3.90 11.55
C GLY A 129 2.79 4.20 10.11
N THR A 130 2.01 5.04 9.42
CA THR A 130 2.31 5.45 8.04
C THR A 130 3.59 6.27 7.95
N LEU A 131 3.85 7.16 8.89
CA LEU A 131 5.12 7.90 8.96
C LEU A 131 6.32 6.96 9.14
N ALA A 132 6.20 5.96 10.00
CA ALA A 132 7.26 4.97 10.20
C ALA A 132 7.51 4.13 8.92
N ILE A 133 6.44 3.74 8.23
CA ILE A 133 6.54 3.05 6.93
C ILE A 133 7.21 3.95 5.90
N LEU A 134 6.83 5.23 5.81
CA LEU A 134 7.44 6.18 4.89
C LEU A 134 8.96 6.31 5.14
N ALA A 135 9.37 6.45 6.39
CA ALA A 135 10.78 6.48 6.75
C ALA A 135 11.52 5.20 6.31
N GLY A 136 10.89 4.03 6.53
CA GLY A 136 11.39 2.74 6.08
C GLY A 136 11.49 2.58 4.56
N GLN A 137 10.75 3.35 3.77
CA GLN A 137 10.89 3.38 2.31
C GLN A 137 11.96 4.36 1.84
N LEU A 138 12.12 5.50 2.53
CA LEU A 138 13.09 6.54 2.13
C LEU A 138 14.53 6.11 2.38
N ILE A 139 14.81 5.38 3.46
CA ILE A 139 16.17 4.94 3.80
C ILE A 139 16.77 4.05 2.70
N PRO A 140 16.14 2.96 2.27
CA PRO A 140 16.65 2.13 1.17
C PRO A 140 16.73 2.89 -0.16
N LEU A 141 15.78 3.80 -0.43
CA LEU A 141 15.82 4.64 -1.62
C LEU A 141 17.07 5.51 -1.66
N ALA A 142 17.40 6.17 -0.55
CA ALA A 142 18.62 6.97 -0.42
C ALA A 142 19.88 6.12 -0.62
N TRP A 143 19.88 4.90 -0.10
CA TRP A 143 21.01 3.96 -0.24
C TRP A 143 21.21 3.52 -1.69
N ILE A 144 20.12 3.18 -2.39
CA ILE A 144 20.15 2.81 -3.81
C ILE A 144 20.62 4.00 -4.66
N LEU A 145 20.13 5.21 -4.37
CA LEU A 145 20.55 6.40 -5.08
C LEU A 145 22.05 6.66 -4.90
N ASN A 146 22.55 6.54 -3.67
CA ASN A 146 23.99 6.69 -3.39
C ASN A 146 24.82 5.67 -4.18
N LEU A 147 24.39 4.41 -4.23
CA LEU A 147 25.06 3.35 -4.98
C LEU A 147 25.10 3.62 -6.49
N VAL A 148 24.04 4.24 -7.03
CA VAL A 148 23.89 4.53 -8.47
C VAL A 148 24.60 5.82 -8.88
N THR A 149 24.70 6.79 -7.98
CA THR A 149 25.31 8.10 -8.27
C THR A 149 26.80 8.16 -7.93
N GLY A 150 27.31 7.27 -7.08
CA GLY A 150 28.68 7.25 -6.57
C GLY A 150 28.78 8.17 -5.37
#